data_b57aee4111e27ba835133ef0da3ac469
#
_entry.id   b57aee4111e27ba835133ef0da3ac469
#
_cell.length_a   1.000
_cell.length_b   1.000
_cell.length_c   1.000
_cell.angle_alpha   90.00
_cell.angle_beta   90.00
_cell.angle_gamma   90.00
#
_symmetry.space_group_name_H-M   'P 1'
#
loop_
_entity.id
_entity.type
_entity.pdbx_description
1 polymer ?
#
loop_
_entity_poly.entity_id
_entity_poly.type
_entity_poly.pdbx_seq_one_letter_code
_entity_poly.pdbx_strand_id
1 'polypeptide(L)'
;MRALSSVATVTLAALCLPALIAAQEIFPAKPITVIVPFQPGQGVDIMARALALELSRIAGQAFTVINRDGAAATVGFAALAAARPDGYTIAISPNTPLTVAPHILKSVTYSYDSFIPVCQSFENVMAVFVGAGSPHKTLKELLAAGLAQPDKFNWATTGVGSVPHLSGSALMQSAKIDATHVPFRGEPQILQQLMANEIAFAAASVSGMAGKGVRALAVFSEQRHVAFADVPTMVELGFPAGVPGLNGLFVPKGTPEPVLAVLEKACADATASEGFRTAAGRLHQRVAYLGRRDFDRRLRNDYEEKARLIRALNLRPE
;
A
#
# COMPACT_ATOMS: atom_id res chain seq x y z
N MET A 1 20.94 -83.41 49.35
CA MET A 1 19.91 -82.57 48.70
C MET A 1 20.49 -81.20 48.52
N ARG A 2 20.88 -80.87 47.29
CA ARG A 2 21.50 -79.57 46.92
C ARG A 2 20.52 -78.80 46.04
N ALA A 3 20.05 -77.63 46.51
CA ALA A 3 19.19 -76.73 45.74
C ALA A 3 20.10 -75.86 44.80
N LEU A 4 19.86 -75.89 43.51
CA LEU A 4 20.48 -75.03 42.53
C LEU A 4 19.59 -73.79 42.37
N SER A 5 20.13 -72.59 42.71
CA SER A 5 19.55 -71.28 42.47
C SER A 5 19.97 -70.77 41.09
N SER A 6 19.02 -70.69 40.18
CA SER A 6 19.25 -70.07 38.85
C SER A 6 19.09 -68.55 38.97
N VAL A 7 20.15 -67.81 38.72
CA VAL A 7 20.12 -66.34 38.58
C VAL A 7 19.83 -66.01 37.13
N ALA A 8 18.66 -65.44 36.87
CA ALA A 8 18.28 -64.90 35.54
C ALA A 8 18.84 -63.50 35.36
N THR A 9 19.80 -63.37 34.47
CA THR A 9 20.38 -62.08 34.04
C THR A 9 19.44 -61.41 33.04
N VAL A 10 18.76 -60.35 33.42
CA VAL A 10 17.93 -59.51 32.55
C VAL A 10 18.84 -58.49 31.88
N THR A 11 19.11 -58.68 30.58
CA THR A 11 19.87 -57.72 29.76
C THR A 11 18.92 -56.62 29.28
N LEU A 12 19.09 -55.44 29.83
CA LEU A 12 18.34 -54.24 29.42
C LEU A 12 18.96 -53.68 28.13
N ALA A 13 18.37 -53.98 26.98
CA ALA A 13 18.74 -53.37 25.70
C ALA A 13 18.25 -51.93 25.63
N ALA A 14 19.16 -50.96 25.85
CA ALA A 14 18.87 -49.54 25.63
C ALA A 14 18.66 -49.29 24.12
N LEU A 15 17.39 -49.13 23.71
CA LEU A 15 17.04 -48.59 22.37
C LEU A 15 17.50 -47.15 22.27
N CYS A 16 18.67 -46.88 21.69
CA CYS A 16 19.05 -45.56 21.18
C CYS A 16 18.18 -45.26 19.96
N LEU A 17 17.04 -44.58 20.14
CA LEU A 17 16.33 -43.91 19.02
C LEU A 17 17.20 -42.76 18.54
N PRO A 18 17.63 -42.73 17.26
CA PRO A 18 18.25 -41.54 16.73
C PRO A 18 17.20 -40.42 16.74
N ALA A 19 17.42 -39.38 17.54
CA ALA A 19 16.67 -38.15 17.41
C ALA A 19 16.96 -37.62 16.00
N LEU A 20 15.98 -37.77 15.09
CA LEU A 20 15.97 -37.03 13.83
C LEU A 20 15.92 -35.56 14.20
N ILE A 21 17.08 -34.92 14.27
CA ILE A 21 17.21 -33.48 14.22
C ILE A 21 16.72 -33.12 12.82
N ALA A 22 15.43 -32.80 12.69
CA ALA A 22 14.91 -32.18 11.48
C ALA A 22 15.73 -30.91 11.31
N ALA A 23 16.64 -30.92 10.34
CA ALA A 23 17.36 -29.71 9.94
C ALA A 23 16.29 -28.68 9.61
N GLN A 24 16.19 -27.64 10.40
CA GLN A 24 15.27 -26.56 10.18
C GLN A 24 15.68 -25.93 8.85
N GLU A 25 14.93 -26.18 7.78
CA GLU A 25 15.21 -25.59 6.47
C GLU A 25 15.32 -24.08 6.64
N ILE A 26 16.45 -23.53 6.21
CA ILE A 26 16.68 -22.07 6.32
C ILE A 26 15.68 -21.39 5.37
N PHE A 27 14.76 -20.61 5.94
CA PHE A 27 13.82 -19.83 5.16
C PHE A 27 14.54 -18.63 4.47
N PRO A 28 14.27 -18.37 3.16
CA PRO A 28 13.46 -19.17 2.24
C PRO A 28 14.27 -20.27 1.54
N ALA A 29 13.76 -21.52 1.52
CA ALA A 29 14.36 -22.67 0.83
C ALA A 29 13.82 -22.87 -0.60
N LYS A 30 12.76 -22.16 -0.99
CA LYS A 30 12.08 -22.26 -2.30
C LYS A 30 11.51 -20.90 -2.70
N PRO A 31 11.08 -20.73 -3.98
CA PRO A 31 10.50 -19.47 -4.46
C PRO A 31 9.29 -19.00 -3.63
N ILE A 32 9.18 -17.68 -3.48
CA ILE A 32 8.10 -16.99 -2.78
C ILE A 32 7.15 -16.37 -3.82
N THR A 33 5.86 -16.61 -3.65
CA THR A 33 4.81 -15.97 -4.47
C THR A 33 4.47 -14.59 -3.89
N VAL A 34 4.55 -13.57 -4.74
CA VAL A 34 4.20 -12.19 -4.40
C VAL A 34 2.89 -11.80 -5.07
N ILE A 35 1.82 -11.69 -4.31
CA ILE A 35 0.54 -11.19 -4.80
C ILE A 35 0.61 -9.69 -4.93
N VAL A 36 0.33 -9.17 -6.13
CA VAL A 36 0.12 -7.73 -6.39
C VAL A 36 -1.36 -7.57 -6.80
N PRO A 37 -2.19 -6.88 -5.99
CA PRO A 37 -3.63 -6.79 -6.23
C PRO A 37 -4.01 -5.68 -7.21
N PHE A 38 -3.18 -5.46 -8.23
CA PHE A 38 -3.34 -4.45 -9.28
C PHE A 38 -2.96 -5.03 -10.64
N GLN A 39 -3.46 -4.41 -11.71
CA GLN A 39 -3.14 -4.83 -13.08
C GLN A 39 -1.65 -4.65 -13.40
N PRO A 40 -1.07 -5.53 -14.22
CA PRO A 40 0.29 -5.38 -14.70
C PRO A 40 0.54 -4.01 -15.34
N GLY A 41 1.72 -3.43 -15.04
CA GLY A 41 2.15 -2.15 -15.62
C GLY A 41 1.62 -0.91 -14.91
N GLN A 42 0.78 -1.03 -13.90
CA GLN A 42 0.44 0.10 -13.04
C GLN A 42 1.61 0.46 -12.10
N GLY A 43 1.65 1.71 -11.61
CA GLY A 43 2.75 2.19 -10.78
C GLY A 43 3.06 1.30 -9.56
N VAL A 44 2.02 0.78 -8.91
CA VAL A 44 2.18 -0.17 -7.78
C VAL A 44 2.80 -1.50 -8.25
N ASP A 45 2.39 -2.04 -9.39
CA ASP A 45 2.94 -3.28 -9.94
C ASP A 45 4.42 -3.12 -10.31
N ILE A 46 4.78 -2.00 -10.96
CA ILE A 46 6.18 -1.72 -11.31
C ILE A 46 7.05 -1.61 -10.05
N MET A 47 6.58 -0.91 -9.03
CA MET A 47 7.28 -0.80 -7.74
C MET A 47 7.38 -2.14 -7.02
N ALA A 48 6.30 -2.94 -7.04
CA ALA A 48 6.31 -4.27 -6.43
C ALA A 48 7.30 -5.22 -7.13
N ARG A 49 7.41 -5.15 -8.46
CA ARG A 49 8.41 -5.91 -9.22
C ARG A 49 9.85 -5.46 -8.93
N ALA A 50 10.07 -4.15 -8.78
CA ALA A 50 11.37 -3.62 -8.38
C ALA A 50 11.75 -4.09 -6.98
N LEU A 51 10.81 -4.08 -6.02
CA LEU A 51 11.04 -4.60 -4.68
C LEU A 51 11.29 -6.12 -4.70
N ALA A 52 10.48 -6.89 -5.43
CA ALA A 52 10.62 -8.34 -5.57
C ALA A 52 11.97 -8.75 -6.19
N LEU A 53 12.49 -7.97 -7.15
CA LEU A 53 13.80 -8.18 -7.74
C LEU A 53 14.91 -8.03 -6.68
N GLU A 54 14.88 -6.98 -5.89
CA GLU A 54 15.88 -6.75 -4.84
C GLU A 54 15.75 -7.79 -3.71
N LEU A 55 14.52 -8.13 -3.30
CA LEU A 55 14.27 -9.22 -2.35
C LEU A 55 14.86 -10.56 -2.85
N SER A 56 14.70 -10.84 -4.14
CA SER A 56 15.26 -12.07 -4.74
C SER A 56 16.78 -12.10 -4.67
N ARG A 57 17.45 -10.98 -4.93
CA ARG A 57 18.92 -10.87 -4.83
C ARG A 57 19.41 -11.06 -3.40
N ILE A 58 18.69 -10.50 -2.42
CA ILE A 58 19.07 -10.55 -1.00
C ILE A 58 18.83 -11.94 -0.41
N ALA A 59 17.66 -12.54 -0.71
CA ALA A 59 17.27 -13.81 -0.14
C ALA A 59 17.85 -15.04 -0.88
N GLY A 60 18.42 -14.86 -2.08
CA GLY A 60 18.91 -15.97 -2.90
C GLY A 60 17.81 -16.90 -3.44
N GLN A 61 16.55 -16.48 -3.37
CA GLN A 61 15.38 -17.21 -3.86
C GLN A 61 14.48 -16.28 -4.67
N ALA A 62 13.79 -16.82 -5.68
CA ALA A 62 12.92 -16.03 -6.52
C ALA A 62 11.67 -15.51 -5.77
N PHE A 63 11.40 -14.21 -5.87
CA PHE A 63 10.12 -13.58 -5.47
C PHE A 63 9.30 -13.37 -6.74
N THR A 64 8.38 -14.28 -7.02
CA THR A 64 7.62 -14.32 -8.27
C THR A 64 6.32 -13.52 -8.13
N VAL A 65 6.20 -12.45 -8.90
CA VAL A 65 5.01 -11.59 -8.88
C VAL A 65 3.87 -12.20 -9.69
N ILE A 66 2.70 -12.30 -9.05
CA ILE A 66 1.43 -12.63 -9.69
C ILE A 66 0.41 -11.52 -9.44
N ASN A 67 -0.29 -11.08 -10.47
CA ASN A 67 -1.32 -10.05 -10.34
C ASN A 67 -2.67 -10.71 -10.03
N ARG A 68 -3.36 -10.20 -8.99
CA ARG A 68 -4.73 -10.59 -8.61
C ARG A 68 -5.53 -9.33 -8.32
N ASP A 69 -5.90 -8.62 -9.39
CA ASP A 69 -6.67 -7.39 -9.33
C ASP A 69 -8.18 -7.65 -9.14
N GLY A 70 -8.89 -6.60 -8.80
CA GLY A 70 -10.34 -6.58 -8.70
C GLY A 70 -10.87 -6.08 -7.35
N ALA A 71 -12.09 -5.54 -7.37
CA ALA A 71 -12.83 -5.05 -6.21
C ALA A 71 -11.98 -4.20 -5.24
N ALA A 72 -11.36 -3.14 -5.74
CA ALA A 72 -10.46 -2.27 -4.96
C ALA A 72 -9.34 -3.04 -4.24
N ALA A 73 -8.72 -4.03 -4.93
CA ALA A 73 -7.63 -4.88 -4.44
C ALA A 73 -8.04 -5.94 -3.39
N THR A 74 -9.33 -6.07 -3.06
CA THR A 74 -9.80 -7.05 -2.06
C THR A 74 -9.69 -8.50 -2.54
N VAL A 75 -9.74 -8.76 -3.86
CA VAL A 75 -9.55 -10.09 -4.44
C VAL A 75 -8.16 -10.65 -4.09
N GLY A 76 -7.12 -9.84 -4.25
CA GLY A 76 -5.76 -10.24 -3.89
C GLY A 76 -5.57 -10.45 -2.40
N PHE A 77 -6.19 -9.62 -1.57
CA PHE A 77 -6.14 -9.75 -0.10
C PHE A 77 -6.95 -10.93 0.42
N ALA A 78 -8.08 -11.25 -0.19
CA ALA A 78 -8.82 -12.48 0.13
C ALA A 78 -7.98 -13.73 -0.19
N ALA A 79 -7.25 -13.72 -1.33
CA ALA A 79 -6.32 -14.79 -1.68
C ALA A 79 -5.14 -14.89 -0.69
N LEU A 80 -4.60 -13.77 -0.22
CA LEU A 80 -3.56 -13.76 0.81
C LEU A 80 -4.08 -14.30 2.14
N ALA A 81 -5.28 -13.91 2.57
CA ALA A 81 -5.89 -14.39 3.81
C ALA A 81 -6.12 -15.92 3.82
N ALA A 82 -6.38 -16.50 2.65
CA ALA A 82 -6.55 -17.94 2.48
C ALA A 82 -5.23 -18.72 2.32
N ALA A 83 -4.10 -18.03 2.18
CA ALA A 83 -2.80 -18.67 2.01
C ALA A 83 -2.26 -19.25 3.32
N ARG A 84 -1.36 -20.25 3.22
CA ARG A 84 -0.68 -20.79 4.40
C ARG A 84 0.23 -19.75 5.03
N PRO A 85 0.25 -19.63 6.36
CA PRO A 85 1.07 -18.66 7.06
C PRO A 85 2.52 -19.16 7.23
N ASP A 86 3.15 -19.58 6.12
CA ASP A 86 4.50 -20.13 6.08
C ASP A 86 5.54 -19.16 5.46
N GLY A 87 5.10 -17.96 5.05
CA GLY A 87 5.93 -16.94 4.42
C GLY A 87 6.18 -17.11 2.92
N TYR A 88 5.71 -18.22 2.31
CA TYR A 88 5.90 -18.45 0.86
C TYR A 88 4.81 -17.84 -0.03
N THR A 89 3.79 -17.25 0.57
CA THR A 89 2.84 -16.36 -0.11
C THR A 89 2.76 -15.04 0.65
N ILE A 90 3.14 -13.97 -0.01
CA ILE A 90 3.15 -12.61 0.52
C ILE A 90 2.37 -11.68 -0.41
N ALA A 91 2.02 -10.49 0.03
CA ALA A 91 1.53 -9.44 -0.85
C ALA A 91 2.41 -8.18 -0.76
N ILE A 92 2.58 -7.50 -1.89
CA ILE A 92 3.08 -6.12 -1.96
C ILE A 92 1.93 -5.26 -2.48
N SER A 93 1.49 -4.32 -1.65
CA SER A 93 0.23 -3.59 -1.89
C SER A 93 0.22 -2.24 -1.19
N PRO A 94 -0.59 -1.28 -1.68
CA PRO A 94 -1.02 -0.15 -0.85
C PRO A 94 -1.93 -0.63 0.30
N ASN A 95 -2.10 0.25 1.27
CA ASN A 95 -2.90 0.03 2.47
C ASN A 95 -4.43 0.02 2.21
N THR A 96 -4.91 0.49 1.06
CA THR A 96 -6.34 0.64 0.74
C THR A 96 -7.20 -0.61 1.04
N PRO A 97 -6.79 -1.85 0.66
CA PRO A 97 -7.58 -3.04 0.96
C PRO A 97 -7.76 -3.30 2.46
N LEU A 98 -6.83 -2.83 3.31
CA LEU A 98 -6.91 -2.98 4.76
C LEU A 98 -7.63 -1.81 5.44
N THR A 99 -7.39 -0.59 4.97
CA THR A 99 -7.74 0.62 5.73
C THR A 99 -8.92 1.39 5.13
N VAL A 100 -9.37 1.05 3.92
CA VAL A 100 -10.54 1.66 3.26
C VAL A 100 -11.61 0.63 2.94
N ALA A 101 -11.25 -0.44 2.22
CA ALA A 101 -12.21 -1.41 1.69
C ALA A 101 -13.16 -1.99 2.76
N PRO A 102 -12.72 -2.33 3.99
CA PRO A 102 -13.62 -2.83 5.03
C PRO A 102 -14.70 -1.84 5.47
N HIS A 103 -14.52 -0.55 5.20
CA HIS A 103 -15.50 0.49 5.57
C HIS A 103 -16.51 0.82 4.46
N ILE A 104 -16.20 0.47 3.19
CA ILE A 104 -17.01 0.87 2.03
C ILE A 104 -17.53 -0.32 1.20
N LEU A 105 -17.05 -1.55 1.43
CA LEU A 105 -17.44 -2.74 0.68
C LEU A 105 -17.97 -3.81 1.63
N LYS A 106 -19.23 -4.25 1.42
CA LYS A 106 -19.84 -5.36 2.17
C LYS A 106 -19.26 -6.73 1.79
N SER A 107 -18.64 -6.83 0.62
CA SER A 107 -18.08 -8.06 0.08
C SER A 107 -16.71 -8.45 0.64
N VAL A 108 -16.13 -7.67 1.55
CA VAL A 108 -14.84 -7.97 2.16
C VAL A 108 -14.99 -9.17 3.12
N THR A 109 -14.19 -10.22 2.87
CA THR A 109 -14.24 -11.49 3.61
C THR A 109 -13.14 -11.66 4.66
N TYR A 110 -12.34 -10.62 4.89
CA TYR A 110 -11.22 -10.58 5.84
C TYR A 110 -11.33 -9.35 6.74
N SER A 111 -10.54 -9.31 7.79
CA SER A 111 -10.39 -8.15 8.67
C SER A 111 -8.96 -7.62 8.64
N TYR A 112 -8.72 -6.47 9.27
CA TYR A 112 -7.37 -5.95 9.48
C TYR A 112 -6.45 -7.00 10.12
N ASP A 113 -6.95 -7.69 11.14
CA ASP A 113 -6.19 -8.69 11.89
C ASP A 113 -6.01 -10.03 11.16
N SER A 114 -6.46 -10.16 9.92
CA SER A 114 -6.15 -11.33 9.07
C SER A 114 -4.72 -11.32 8.53
N PHE A 115 -3.98 -10.23 8.70
CA PHE A 115 -2.64 -10.02 8.15
C PHE A 115 -1.65 -9.50 9.19
N ILE A 116 -0.38 -9.68 8.86
CA ILE A 116 0.74 -9.03 9.55
C ILE A 116 1.42 -8.12 8.53
N PRO A 117 1.46 -6.79 8.74
CA PRO A 117 2.29 -5.90 7.96
C PRO A 117 3.75 -6.12 8.34
N VAL A 118 4.60 -6.43 7.37
CA VAL A 118 6.01 -6.75 7.59
C VAL A 118 6.89 -5.51 7.53
N CYS A 119 6.66 -4.68 6.53
CA CYS A 119 7.38 -3.42 6.34
C CYS A 119 6.59 -2.46 5.45
N GLN A 120 6.76 -1.17 5.67
CA GLN A 120 6.48 -0.16 4.65
C GLN A 120 7.68 -0.05 3.72
N SER A 121 7.46 0.12 2.42
CA SER A 121 8.54 0.24 1.42
C SER A 121 8.55 1.58 0.71
N PHE A 122 7.39 2.10 0.34
CA PHE A 122 7.26 3.41 -0.32
C PHE A 122 5.90 4.05 -0.06
N GLU A 123 5.80 5.32 -0.41
CA GLU A 123 4.56 6.09 -0.35
C GLU A 123 4.19 6.63 -1.72
N ASN A 124 2.91 6.52 -2.06
CA ASN A 124 2.33 7.16 -3.21
C ASN A 124 1.78 8.52 -2.78
N VAL A 125 2.43 9.58 -3.22
CA VAL A 125 2.03 10.95 -2.88
C VAL A 125 0.96 11.42 -3.86
N MET A 126 -0.13 11.99 -3.32
CA MET A 126 -1.21 12.62 -4.08
C MET A 126 -0.98 14.12 -4.20
N ALA A 127 -1.54 14.72 -5.24
CA ALA A 127 -1.50 16.16 -5.41
C ALA A 127 -2.80 16.67 -6.09
N VAL A 128 -3.03 17.97 -5.97
CA VAL A 128 -4.05 18.68 -6.77
C VAL A 128 -3.42 19.08 -8.09
N PHE A 129 -4.02 18.62 -9.18
CA PHE A 129 -3.60 18.92 -10.55
C PHE A 129 -4.67 19.70 -11.31
N VAL A 130 -4.22 20.65 -12.11
CA VAL A 130 -5.04 21.35 -13.12
C VAL A 130 -4.43 21.17 -14.51
N GLY A 131 -5.22 21.32 -15.55
CA GLY A 131 -4.70 21.32 -16.92
C GLY A 131 -3.69 22.44 -17.15
N ALA A 132 -2.75 22.27 -18.08
CA ALA A 132 -1.74 23.29 -18.41
C ALA A 132 -2.38 24.63 -18.84
N GLY A 133 -3.54 24.56 -19.51
CA GLY A 133 -4.33 25.71 -19.94
C GLY A 133 -5.19 26.34 -18.86
N SER A 134 -5.24 25.78 -17.65
CA SER A 134 -6.03 26.32 -16.55
C SER A 134 -5.61 27.74 -16.19
N PRO A 135 -6.57 28.69 -15.96
CA PRO A 135 -6.26 30.03 -15.50
C PRO A 135 -5.69 30.05 -14.08
N HIS A 136 -5.93 28.97 -13.26
CA HIS A 136 -5.53 28.90 -11.89
C HIS A 136 -4.07 28.42 -11.79
N LYS A 137 -3.20 29.27 -11.21
CA LYS A 137 -1.78 29.01 -11.02
C LYS A 137 -1.45 28.57 -9.59
N THR A 138 -2.35 28.81 -8.66
CA THR A 138 -2.20 28.50 -7.23
C THR A 138 -3.43 27.79 -6.69
N LEU A 139 -3.28 27.02 -5.60
CA LEU A 139 -4.43 26.41 -4.91
C LEU A 139 -5.42 27.48 -4.43
N LYS A 140 -4.92 28.63 -3.97
CA LYS A 140 -5.77 29.75 -3.50
C LYS A 140 -6.69 30.27 -4.61
N GLU A 141 -6.17 30.48 -5.82
CA GLU A 141 -6.97 30.91 -6.98
C GLU A 141 -8.02 29.86 -7.36
N LEU A 142 -7.63 28.57 -7.37
CA LEU A 142 -8.53 27.46 -7.65
C LEU A 142 -9.71 27.43 -6.64
N LEU A 143 -9.40 27.46 -5.35
CA LEU A 143 -10.42 27.41 -4.31
C LEU A 143 -11.31 28.67 -4.31
N ALA A 144 -10.78 29.86 -4.61
CA ALA A 144 -11.56 31.07 -4.78
C ALA A 144 -12.59 30.95 -5.91
N ALA A 145 -12.22 30.33 -7.04
CA ALA A 145 -13.14 30.04 -8.14
C ALA A 145 -14.24 29.06 -7.71
N GLY A 146 -13.91 28.03 -6.94
CA GLY A 146 -14.88 27.07 -6.39
C GLY A 146 -15.88 27.71 -5.45
N LEU A 147 -15.43 28.62 -4.58
CA LEU A 147 -16.32 29.39 -3.71
C LEU A 147 -17.26 30.33 -4.47
N ALA A 148 -16.79 30.90 -5.59
CA ALA A 148 -17.56 31.83 -6.40
C ALA A 148 -18.64 31.11 -7.25
N GLN A 149 -18.40 29.90 -7.70
CA GLN A 149 -19.30 29.12 -8.58
C GLN A 149 -19.30 27.63 -8.18
N PRO A 150 -19.81 27.25 -7.01
CA PRO A 150 -19.76 25.87 -6.52
C PRO A 150 -20.48 24.88 -7.44
N ASP A 151 -21.63 25.24 -8.01
CA ASP A 151 -22.43 24.39 -8.89
C ASP A 151 -21.71 24.01 -10.20
N LYS A 152 -20.69 24.78 -10.60
CA LYS A 152 -19.87 24.54 -11.79
C LYS A 152 -18.49 23.97 -11.43
N PHE A 153 -18.19 23.82 -10.14
CA PHE A 153 -16.90 23.38 -9.67
C PHE A 153 -16.89 21.87 -9.49
N ASN A 154 -16.33 21.19 -10.48
CA ASN A 154 -16.22 19.74 -10.50
C ASN A 154 -14.75 19.31 -10.33
N TRP A 155 -14.55 18.11 -9.81
CA TRP A 155 -13.22 17.57 -9.59
C TRP A 155 -13.18 16.05 -9.75
N ALA A 156 -12.02 15.53 -10.13
CA ALA A 156 -11.86 14.15 -10.51
C ALA A 156 -10.92 13.35 -9.58
N THR A 157 -11.19 12.05 -9.50
CA THR A 157 -10.30 11.06 -8.89
C THR A 157 -10.43 9.70 -9.57
N THR A 158 -9.58 8.75 -9.17
CA THR A 158 -9.61 7.36 -9.65
C THR A 158 -10.68 6.49 -8.99
N GLY A 159 -11.75 7.09 -8.47
CA GLY A 159 -12.92 6.36 -7.95
C GLY A 159 -13.30 6.74 -6.52
N VAL A 160 -14.54 6.40 -6.18
CA VAL A 160 -15.08 6.59 -4.82
C VAL A 160 -14.31 5.75 -3.80
N GLY A 161 -13.99 6.34 -2.64
CA GLY A 161 -13.23 5.68 -1.57
C GLY A 161 -11.73 5.53 -1.85
N SER A 162 -11.24 5.93 -3.02
CA SER A 162 -9.78 5.94 -3.28
C SER A 162 -9.05 6.96 -2.39
N VAL A 163 -7.74 6.77 -2.18
CA VAL A 163 -6.91 7.73 -1.42
C VAL A 163 -7.04 9.15 -1.96
N PRO A 164 -6.98 9.41 -3.29
CA PRO A 164 -7.21 10.75 -3.81
C PRO A 164 -8.63 11.27 -3.57
N HIS A 165 -9.67 10.40 -3.58
CA HIS A 165 -11.03 10.81 -3.23
C HIS A 165 -11.13 11.28 -1.78
N LEU A 166 -10.59 10.52 -0.83
CA LEU A 166 -10.62 10.88 0.58
C LEU A 166 -9.83 12.18 0.83
N SER A 167 -8.66 12.34 0.19
CA SER A 167 -7.84 13.55 0.32
C SER A 167 -8.51 14.78 -0.29
N GLY A 168 -9.07 14.65 -1.50
CA GLY A 168 -9.78 15.73 -2.18
C GLY A 168 -11.06 16.14 -1.43
N SER A 169 -11.80 15.17 -0.90
CA SER A 169 -12.99 15.45 -0.08
C SER A 169 -12.66 16.19 1.22
N ALA A 170 -11.56 15.81 1.90
CA ALA A 170 -11.09 16.53 3.08
C ALA A 170 -10.69 17.96 2.73
N LEU A 171 -10.07 18.20 1.57
CA LEU A 171 -9.79 19.55 1.06
C LEU A 171 -11.07 20.33 0.83
N MET A 172 -12.05 19.78 0.10
CA MET A 172 -13.32 20.47 -0.19
C MET A 172 -14.09 20.80 1.08
N GLN A 173 -14.15 19.87 2.03
CA GLN A 173 -14.76 20.09 3.34
C GLN A 173 -14.06 21.22 4.11
N SER A 174 -12.72 21.21 4.17
CA SER A 174 -11.92 22.23 4.85
C SER A 174 -12.08 23.61 4.19
N ALA A 175 -12.16 23.64 2.85
CA ALA A 175 -12.39 24.87 2.08
C ALA A 175 -13.86 25.33 2.09
N LYS A 176 -14.79 24.53 2.64
CA LYS A 176 -16.24 24.78 2.65
C LYS A 176 -16.83 24.97 1.24
N ILE A 177 -16.35 24.17 0.29
CA ILE A 177 -16.81 24.18 -1.10
C ILE A 177 -17.63 22.91 -1.35
N ASP A 178 -18.88 23.07 -1.74
CA ASP A 178 -19.74 21.98 -2.21
C ASP A 178 -19.51 21.76 -3.70
N ALA A 179 -18.55 20.90 -4.00
CA ALA A 179 -18.08 20.63 -5.35
C ALA A 179 -18.49 19.24 -5.82
N THR A 180 -18.85 19.10 -7.11
CA THR A 180 -19.23 17.82 -7.68
C THR A 180 -18.01 16.92 -7.89
N HIS A 181 -18.00 15.76 -7.23
CA HIS A 181 -16.99 14.73 -7.48
C HIS A 181 -17.34 13.87 -8.69
N VAL A 182 -16.38 13.71 -9.62
CA VAL A 182 -16.49 12.88 -10.83
C VAL A 182 -15.49 11.73 -10.76
N PRO A 183 -15.92 10.49 -10.50
CA PRO A 183 -15.03 9.33 -10.47
C PRO A 183 -14.71 8.82 -11.86
N PHE A 184 -13.44 8.48 -12.10
CA PHE A 184 -12.94 7.86 -13.31
C PHE A 184 -12.29 6.50 -13.02
N ARG A 185 -12.18 5.63 -14.04
CA ARG A 185 -11.55 4.31 -13.87
C ARG A 185 -10.02 4.36 -13.79
N GLY A 186 -9.40 5.49 -14.12
CA GLY A 186 -7.95 5.63 -14.10
C GLY A 186 -7.47 7.02 -14.50
N GLU A 187 -6.21 7.30 -14.21
CA GLU A 187 -5.54 8.58 -14.46
C GLU A 187 -5.49 9.01 -15.93
N PRO A 188 -5.39 8.11 -16.94
CA PRO A 188 -5.44 8.54 -18.33
C PRO A 188 -6.72 9.27 -18.74
N GLN A 189 -7.88 8.83 -18.21
CA GLN A 189 -9.15 9.52 -18.47
C GLN A 189 -9.21 10.88 -17.77
N ILE A 190 -8.74 10.96 -16.54
CA ILE A 190 -8.63 12.21 -15.76
C ILE A 190 -7.76 13.22 -16.52
N LEU A 191 -6.63 12.76 -17.06
CA LEU A 191 -5.69 13.60 -17.80
C LEU A 191 -6.37 14.22 -19.04
N GLN A 192 -7.15 13.44 -19.80
CA GLN A 192 -7.91 13.94 -20.95
C GLN A 192 -8.90 15.04 -20.55
N GLN A 193 -9.64 14.83 -19.45
CA GLN A 193 -10.61 15.81 -18.94
C GLN A 193 -9.95 17.10 -18.44
N LEU A 194 -8.80 16.99 -17.77
CA LEU A 194 -8.01 18.17 -17.37
C LEU A 194 -7.51 18.97 -18.56
N MET A 195 -7.02 18.29 -19.59
CA MET A 195 -6.52 18.94 -20.81
C MET A 195 -7.64 19.60 -21.63
N ALA A 196 -8.84 19.03 -21.59
CA ALA A 196 -10.03 19.60 -22.22
C ALA A 196 -10.69 20.73 -21.39
N ASN A 197 -10.21 20.98 -20.16
CA ASN A 197 -10.83 21.89 -19.17
C ASN A 197 -12.29 21.53 -18.81
N GLU A 198 -12.67 20.26 -18.92
CA GLU A 198 -13.99 19.73 -18.57
C GLU A 198 -14.15 19.54 -17.05
N ILE A 199 -13.02 19.42 -16.33
CA ILE A 199 -12.96 19.38 -14.86
C ILE A 199 -12.05 20.50 -14.35
N ALA A 200 -12.43 21.10 -13.21
CA ALA A 200 -11.68 22.21 -12.65
C ALA A 200 -10.30 21.73 -12.11
N PHE A 201 -10.28 20.57 -11.45
CA PHE A 201 -9.04 19.96 -10.96
C PHE A 201 -9.19 18.45 -10.76
N ALA A 202 -8.06 17.79 -10.55
CA ALA A 202 -8.02 16.40 -10.10
C ALA A 202 -7.19 16.28 -8.82
N ALA A 203 -7.67 15.44 -7.88
CA ALA A 203 -6.80 14.84 -6.89
C ALA A 203 -6.32 13.50 -7.45
N ALA A 204 -5.01 13.35 -7.65
CA ALA A 204 -4.43 12.19 -8.31
C ALA A 204 -3.01 11.91 -7.84
N SER A 205 -2.43 10.75 -8.22
CA SER A 205 -1.07 10.42 -7.84
C SER A 205 -0.05 11.25 -8.62
N VAL A 206 1.03 11.64 -7.93
CA VAL A 206 2.18 12.30 -8.57
C VAL A 206 2.74 11.40 -9.66
N SER A 207 2.88 10.10 -9.41
CA SER A 207 3.42 9.13 -10.38
C SER A 207 2.59 9.01 -11.66
N GLY A 208 1.28 9.20 -11.56
CA GLY A 208 0.39 9.11 -12.71
C GLY A 208 0.27 10.40 -13.52
N MET A 209 0.60 11.54 -12.94
CA MET A 209 0.37 12.87 -13.51
C MET A 209 1.64 13.64 -13.88
N ALA A 210 2.77 13.38 -13.21
CA ALA A 210 4.01 14.12 -13.44
C ALA A 210 4.45 14.06 -14.92
N GLY A 211 4.84 15.22 -15.46
CA GLY A 211 5.37 15.33 -16.82
C GLY A 211 4.33 15.18 -17.94
N LYS A 212 3.03 15.09 -17.64
CA LYS A 212 1.97 14.82 -18.62
C LYS A 212 1.14 16.07 -19.02
N GLY A 213 1.75 17.26 -19.04
CA GLY A 213 1.06 18.47 -19.48
C GLY A 213 0.01 18.99 -18.50
N VAL A 214 0.19 18.71 -17.22
CA VAL A 214 -0.64 19.22 -16.11
C VAL A 214 0.24 19.99 -15.12
N ARG A 215 -0.39 20.85 -14.33
CA ARG A 215 0.26 21.63 -13.28
C ARG A 215 -0.19 21.13 -11.92
N ALA A 216 0.77 20.80 -11.05
CA ALA A 216 0.50 20.56 -9.64
C ALA A 216 0.37 21.90 -8.90
N LEU A 217 -0.66 22.05 -8.06
CA LEU A 217 -0.90 23.26 -7.28
C LEU A 217 -0.56 23.08 -5.79
N ALA A 218 -0.72 21.86 -5.27
CA ALA A 218 -0.34 21.49 -3.91
C ALA A 218 -0.20 19.97 -3.80
N VAL A 219 0.69 19.49 -2.93
CA VAL A 219 0.84 18.06 -2.62
C VAL A 219 0.18 17.72 -1.29
N PHE A 220 -0.53 16.58 -1.25
CA PHE A 220 -1.14 16.03 -0.04
C PHE A 220 -0.08 15.29 0.79
N SER A 221 0.74 16.05 1.48
CA SER A 221 1.79 15.55 2.36
C SER A 221 2.24 16.61 3.35
N GLU A 222 2.97 16.20 4.38
CA GLU A 222 3.62 17.12 5.33
C GLU A 222 4.91 17.74 4.76
N GLN A 223 5.53 17.06 3.79
CA GLN A 223 6.79 17.48 3.18
C GLN A 223 6.64 17.63 1.68
N ARG A 224 7.33 18.59 1.09
CA ARG A 224 7.35 18.80 -0.37
C ARG A 224 7.89 17.57 -1.08
N HIS A 225 7.37 17.32 -2.27
CA HIS A 225 7.80 16.20 -3.09
C HIS A 225 9.02 16.58 -3.93
N VAL A 226 10.03 15.72 -3.97
CA VAL A 226 11.30 16.01 -4.68
C VAL A 226 11.12 16.33 -6.18
N ALA A 227 10.14 15.69 -6.84
CA ALA A 227 9.80 15.96 -8.24
C ALA A 227 9.05 17.29 -8.44
N PHE A 228 8.58 17.92 -7.37
CA PHE A 228 7.82 19.17 -7.34
C PHE A 228 8.28 20.04 -6.18
N ALA A 229 9.58 20.31 -6.09
CA ALA A 229 10.18 21.06 -4.98
C ALA A 229 9.59 22.46 -4.80
N ASP A 230 9.11 23.08 -5.88
CA ASP A 230 8.47 24.40 -5.86
C ASP A 230 6.98 24.36 -5.54
N VAL A 231 6.36 23.17 -5.52
CA VAL A 231 4.93 23.02 -5.21
C VAL A 231 4.74 22.91 -3.69
N PRO A 232 3.92 23.77 -3.08
CA PRO A 232 3.69 23.75 -1.63
C PRO A 232 2.94 22.48 -1.20
N THR A 233 3.08 22.13 0.06
CA THR A 233 2.25 21.10 0.69
C THR A 233 0.90 21.68 1.10
N MET A 234 -0.10 20.81 1.31
CA MET A 234 -1.38 21.21 1.88
C MET A 234 -1.19 21.84 3.26
N VAL A 235 -0.27 21.32 4.07
CA VAL A 235 0.02 21.83 5.43
C VAL A 235 0.60 23.24 5.37
N GLU A 236 1.53 23.54 4.46
CA GLU A 236 2.05 24.90 4.23
C GLU A 236 0.96 25.89 3.84
N LEU A 237 -0.13 25.42 3.24
CA LEU A 237 -1.27 26.24 2.82
C LEU A 237 -2.41 26.27 3.86
N GLY A 238 -2.23 25.64 5.02
CA GLY A 238 -3.22 25.62 6.11
C GLY A 238 -4.35 24.60 5.94
N PHE A 239 -4.17 23.60 5.07
CA PHE A 239 -5.12 22.52 4.83
C PHE A 239 -4.62 21.18 5.39
N PRO A 240 -5.52 20.19 5.61
CA PRO A 240 -5.11 18.85 6.01
C PRO A 240 -4.11 18.23 5.01
N ALA A 241 -3.12 17.49 5.52
CA ALA A 241 -2.12 16.82 4.70
C ALA A 241 -2.72 15.79 3.71
N GLY A 242 -3.98 15.43 3.89
CA GLY A 242 -4.63 14.34 3.18
C GLY A 242 -4.29 12.98 3.78
N VAL A 243 -4.84 11.93 3.20
CA VAL A 243 -4.56 10.56 3.67
C VAL A 243 -3.37 9.96 2.91
N PRO A 244 -2.44 9.30 3.60
CA PRO A 244 -1.24 8.76 2.95
C PRO A 244 -1.54 7.51 2.11
N GLY A 245 -0.88 7.38 0.98
CA GLY A 245 -0.86 6.18 0.15
C GLY A 245 0.29 5.26 0.56
N LEU A 246 0.14 4.54 1.69
CA LEU A 246 1.18 3.67 2.25
C LEU A 246 1.28 2.37 1.46
N ASN A 247 2.47 1.97 1.06
CA ASN A 247 2.71 0.71 0.36
C ASN A 247 3.72 -0.15 1.14
N GLY A 248 3.44 -1.43 1.23
CA GLY A 248 4.29 -2.34 1.99
C GLY A 248 4.07 -3.80 1.68
N LEU A 249 4.77 -4.62 2.44
CA LEU A 249 4.74 -6.07 2.39
C LEU A 249 3.85 -6.60 3.50
N PHE A 250 2.97 -7.54 3.14
CA PHE A 250 2.00 -8.17 4.03
C PHE A 250 2.06 -9.69 3.93
N VAL A 251 1.83 -10.37 5.05
CA VAL A 251 1.73 -11.83 5.14
C VAL A 251 0.45 -12.25 5.88
N PRO A 252 -0.02 -13.50 5.75
CA PRO A 252 -1.14 -14.01 6.53
C PRO A 252 -0.85 -13.99 8.02
N LYS A 253 -1.89 -13.79 8.84
CA LYS A 253 -1.83 -13.96 10.30
C LYS A 253 -1.32 -15.35 10.65
N GLY A 254 -0.48 -15.44 11.69
CA GLY A 254 0.10 -16.70 12.15
C GLY A 254 1.42 -17.06 11.47
N THR A 255 1.95 -16.23 10.55
CA THR A 255 3.30 -16.40 10.01
C THR A 255 4.33 -16.39 11.16
N PRO A 256 5.24 -17.40 11.23
CA PRO A 256 6.17 -17.56 12.36
C PRO A 256 7.16 -16.40 12.49
N GLU A 257 7.52 -16.06 13.73
CA GLU A 257 8.44 -14.96 14.03
C GLU A 257 9.80 -15.04 13.31
N PRO A 258 10.46 -16.21 13.20
CA PRO A 258 11.71 -16.29 12.43
C PRO A 258 11.55 -15.93 10.95
N VAL A 259 10.41 -16.29 10.33
CA VAL A 259 10.08 -15.92 8.95
C VAL A 259 9.85 -14.42 8.81
N LEU A 260 9.10 -13.83 9.76
CA LEU A 260 8.85 -12.38 9.81
C LEU A 260 10.16 -11.60 9.91
N ALA A 261 11.08 -12.02 10.78
CA ALA A 261 12.38 -11.36 10.96
C ALA A 261 13.23 -11.38 9.66
N VAL A 262 13.23 -12.51 8.95
CA VAL A 262 13.95 -12.62 7.66
C VAL A 262 13.32 -11.70 6.60
N LEU A 263 12.00 -11.71 6.47
CA LEU A 263 11.29 -10.87 5.50
C LEU A 263 11.43 -9.37 5.82
N GLU A 264 11.35 -8.99 7.09
CA GLU A 264 11.53 -7.59 7.52
C GLU A 264 12.93 -7.09 7.22
N LYS A 265 13.97 -7.88 7.55
CA LYS A 265 15.35 -7.54 7.23
C LYS A 265 15.57 -7.42 5.73
N ALA A 266 15.10 -8.40 4.95
CA ALA A 266 15.22 -8.37 3.50
C ALA A 266 14.51 -7.15 2.89
N CYS A 267 13.35 -6.76 3.44
CA CYS A 267 12.64 -5.55 3.03
C CYS A 267 13.44 -4.27 3.34
N ALA A 268 14.07 -4.18 4.52
CA ALA A 268 14.93 -3.05 4.88
C ALA A 268 16.09 -2.89 3.88
N ASP A 269 16.80 -3.98 3.62
CA ASP A 269 17.93 -4.00 2.70
C ASP A 269 17.49 -3.69 1.25
N ALA A 270 16.35 -4.25 0.81
CA ALA A 270 15.81 -4.02 -0.52
C ALA A 270 15.37 -2.55 -0.73
N THR A 271 14.71 -1.94 0.24
CA THR A 271 14.31 -0.52 0.13
C THR A 271 15.50 0.45 0.18
N ALA A 272 16.60 0.04 0.80
CA ALA A 272 17.85 0.80 0.83
C ALA A 272 18.68 0.64 -0.45
N SER A 273 18.37 -0.35 -1.32
CA SER A 273 19.15 -0.63 -2.53
C SER A 273 19.06 0.51 -3.56
N GLU A 274 20.12 0.67 -4.36
CA GLU A 274 20.15 1.63 -5.46
C GLU A 274 19.10 1.28 -6.53
N GLY A 275 18.90 -0.02 -6.82
CA GLY A 275 17.93 -0.49 -7.79
C GLY A 275 16.50 -0.07 -7.45
N PHE A 276 16.08 -0.26 -6.19
CA PHE A 276 14.76 0.15 -5.73
C PHE A 276 14.60 1.68 -5.72
N ARG A 277 15.59 2.41 -5.21
CA ARG A 277 15.57 3.88 -5.20
C ARG A 277 15.50 4.48 -6.60
N THR A 278 16.23 3.90 -7.56
CA THR A 278 16.18 4.32 -8.97
C THR A 278 14.80 4.08 -9.57
N ALA A 279 14.19 2.92 -9.31
CA ALA A 279 12.83 2.61 -9.78
C ALA A 279 11.81 3.60 -9.17
N ALA A 280 11.91 3.87 -7.87
CA ALA A 280 11.06 4.84 -7.18
C ALA A 280 11.21 6.26 -7.76
N GLY A 281 12.44 6.70 -8.01
CA GLY A 281 12.70 8.02 -8.62
C GLY A 281 12.08 8.18 -10.01
N ARG A 282 12.17 7.14 -10.85
CA ARG A 282 11.56 7.15 -12.20
C ARG A 282 10.03 7.25 -12.17
N LEU A 283 9.41 6.73 -11.12
CA LEU A 283 7.96 6.76 -10.93
C LEU A 283 7.50 7.87 -9.98
N HIS A 284 8.41 8.77 -9.59
CA HIS A 284 8.10 9.82 -8.61
C HIS A 284 7.45 9.28 -7.33
N GLN A 285 7.91 8.09 -6.88
CA GLN A 285 7.48 7.51 -5.60
C GLN A 285 8.45 7.88 -4.50
N ARG A 286 7.95 8.09 -3.29
CA ARG A 286 8.78 8.36 -2.13
C ARG A 286 9.17 7.06 -1.45
N VAL A 287 10.46 6.69 -1.46
CA VAL A 287 10.95 5.59 -0.63
C VAL A 287 10.78 5.96 0.84
N ALA A 288 10.09 5.11 1.60
CA ALA A 288 9.77 5.35 3.01
C ALA A 288 9.71 4.02 3.75
N TYR A 289 10.84 3.60 4.28
CA TYR A 289 10.93 2.37 5.06
C TYR A 289 10.43 2.58 6.49
N LEU A 290 9.56 1.68 6.93
CA LEU A 290 9.25 1.45 8.35
C LEU A 290 9.28 -0.05 8.60
N GLY A 291 9.90 -0.46 9.71
CA GLY A 291 9.85 -1.84 10.19
C GLY A 291 8.45 -2.22 10.67
N ARG A 292 8.24 -3.50 10.90
CA ARG A 292 6.95 -4.12 11.20
C ARG A 292 6.14 -3.40 12.28
N ARG A 293 6.75 -3.13 13.45
CA ARG A 293 6.06 -2.50 14.60
C ARG A 293 5.57 -1.09 14.26
N ASP A 294 6.40 -0.28 13.63
CA ASP A 294 6.07 1.10 13.31
C ASP A 294 5.10 1.18 12.14
N PHE A 295 5.22 0.26 11.18
CA PHE A 295 4.28 0.16 10.08
C PHE A 295 2.88 -0.29 10.54
N ASP A 296 2.78 -1.30 11.43
CA ASP A 296 1.49 -1.71 11.99
C ASP A 296 0.84 -0.57 12.78
N ARG A 297 1.60 0.14 13.63
CA ARG A 297 1.09 1.31 14.35
C ARG A 297 0.57 2.39 13.40
N ARG A 298 1.30 2.68 12.33
CA ARG A 298 0.91 3.67 11.34
C ARG A 298 -0.35 3.25 10.58
N LEU A 299 -0.46 1.98 10.20
CA LEU A 299 -1.64 1.44 9.52
C LEU A 299 -2.88 1.42 10.40
N ARG A 300 -2.76 1.14 11.72
CA ARG A 300 -3.88 1.21 12.65
C ARG A 300 -4.40 2.64 12.80
N ASN A 301 -3.51 3.61 12.92
CA ASN A 301 -3.89 5.02 12.94
C ASN A 301 -4.60 5.42 11.64
N ASP A 302 -4.06 5.01 10.49
CA ASP A 302 -4.64 5.25 9.16
C ASP A 302 -6.02 4.59 9.01
N TYR A 303 -6.21 3.37 9.52
CA TYR A 303 -7.49 2.66 9.54
C TYR A 303 -8.56 3.46 10.29
N GLU A 304 -8.24 3.94 11.50
CA GLU A 304 -9.17 4.72 12.33
C GLU A 304 -9.48 6.10 11.72
N GLU A 305 -8.45 6.77 11.18
CA GLU A 305 -8.61 8.06 10.52
C GLU A 305 -9.52 7.95 9.29
N LYS A 306 -9.28 6.97 8.42
CA LYS A 306 -10.10 6.72 7.24
C LYS A 306 -11.52 6.32 7.61
N ALA A 307 -11.72 5.52 8.66
CA ALA A 307 -13.05 5.20 9.17
C ALA A 307 -13.82 6.45 9.60
N ARG A 308 -13.15 7.41 10.28
CA ARG A 308 -13.76 8.68 10.66
C ARG A 308 -14.11 9.52 9.43
N LEU A 309 -13.19 9.64 8.48
CA LEU A 309 -13.37 10.42 7.26
C LEU A 309 -14.50 9.85 6.38
N ILE A 310 -14.53 8.54 6.18
CA ILE A 310 -15.57 7.84 5.41
C ILE A 310 -16.97 8.10 6.02
N ARG A 311 -17.08 8.05 7.35
CA ARG A 311 -18.33 8.39 8.03
C ARG A 311 -18.72 9.87 7.86
N ALA A 312 -17.75 10.78 8.00
CA ALA A 312 -17.98 12.22 7.83
C ALA A 312 -18.42 12.59 6.40
N LEU A 313 -17.96 11.82 5.40
CA LEU A 313 -18.33 11.98 4.00
C LEU A 313 -19.62 11.23 3.62
N ASN A 314 -20.30 10.56 4.58
CA ASN A 314 -21.49 9.74 4.34
C ASN A 314 -21.30 8.68 3.23
N LEU A 315 -20.07 8.19 3.03
CA LEU A 315 -19.81 7.10 2.10
C LEU A 315 -20.39 5.82 2.70
N ARG A 316 -21.47 5.33 2.09
CA ARG A 316 -22.16 4.10 2.56
C ARG A 316 -21.50 2.87 1.95
N PRO A 317 -21.45 1.76 2.68
CA PRO A 317 -21.01 0.47 2.15
C PRO A 317 -21.93 -0.01 1.01
N GLU A 318 -21.32 -0.29 -0.14
CA GLU A 318 -21.96 -0.92 -1.31
C GLU A 318 -21.95 -2.44 -1.23
#